data_b0b282e8a428d20f60eed0c93b70cb0c
#
_entry.id   b0b282e8a428d20f60eed0c93b70cb0c
#
_cell.length_a   1.000
_cell.length_b   1.000
_cell.length_c   1.000
_cell.angle_alpha   90.00
_cell.angle_beta   90.00
_cell.angle_gamma   90.00
#
_symmetry.space_group_name_H-M   'P 1'
#
loop_
_entity.id
_entity.type
_entity.pdbx_description
1 polymer ?
#
loop_
_entity_poly.entity_id
_entity_poly.type
_entity_poly.pdbx_seq_one_letter_code
_entity_poly.pdbx_strand_id
1 'polypeptide(L)'
;QQIGLACSFNPELAEKKTYETATDLRKIGGMQALSPMVDVVRNPSFNRLEESYGEDGYLSAVMGVAFVKGLQHGDLKQGVSACSKHFLGYGGGGNADKKELMEEILLPHEAIIRVSDSKVVMTGYHTFDSVKCVANRYLQEGILRDYLKFDGLLVSDYSSIEQIDDNLDSTMRAAKAINAGNDVDFPE
;
A
#
# COMPACT_ATOMS: atom_id res chain seq x y z
N GLN A 1 -12.02 -9.35 -7.98
CA GLN A 1 -11.62 -8.78 -6.68
C GLN A 1 -10.52 -9.64 -6.06
N GLN A 2 -9.67 -9.05 -5.21
CA GLN A 2 -8.48 -9.73 -4.71
C GLN A 2 -8.81 -10.85 -3.73
N ILE A 3 -9.86 -10.71 -2.93
CA ILE A 3 -10.29 -11.77 -2.00
C ILE A 3 -10.63 -13.07 -2.75
N GLY A 4 -11.30 -12.98 -3.89
CA GLY A 4 -11.59 -14.14 -4.72
C GLY A 4 -10.33 -14.78 -5.32
N LEU A 5 -9.32 -13.95 -5.63
CA LEU A 5 -8.03 -14.44 -6.09
C LEU A 5 -7.24 -15.12 -4.96
N ALA A 6 -7.31 -14.56 -3.74
CA ALA A 6 -6.71 -15.16 -2.54
C ALA A 6 -7.27 -16.56 -2.25
N CYS A 7 -8.58 -16.75 -2.43
CA CYS A 7 -9.24 -18.06 -2.24
C CYS A 7 -8.72 -19.16 -3.18
N SER A 8 -8.01 -18.81 -4.24
CA SER A 8 -7.37 -19.79 -5.11
C SER A 8 -6.08 -20.37 -4.51
N PHE A 9 -5.46 -19.68 -3.54
CA PHE A 9 -4.12 -19.99 -3.00
C PHE A 9 -3.07 -20.20 -4.10
N ASN A 10 -3.25 -19.52 -5.24
CA ASN A 10 -2.41 -19.69 -6.43
C ASN A 10 -1.74 -18.36 -6.84
N PRO A 11 -0.51 -18.10 -6.39
CA PRO A 11 0.21 -16.87 -6.72
C PRO A 11 0.56 -16.77 -8.21
N GLU A 12 0.79 -17.90 -8.90
CA GLU A 12 1.06 -17.91 -10.35
C GLU A 12 -0.15 -17.40 -11.14
N LEU A 13 -1.36 -17.71 -10.69
CA LEU A 13 -2.58 -17.19 -11.30
C LEU A 13 -2.70 -15.66 -11.09
N ALA A 14 -2.31 -15.17 -9.90
CA ALA A 14 -2.28 -13.75 -9.61
C ALA A 14 -1.30 -13.00 -10.52
N GLU A 15 -0.09 -13.52 -10.66
CA GLU A 15 0.94 -12.95 -11.53
C GLU A 15 0.50 -12.91 -12.99
N LYS A 16 -0.01 -14.02 -13.52
CA LYS A 16 -0.52 -14.10 -14.89
C LYS A 16 -1.66 -13.13 -15.14
N LYS A 17 -2.64 -13.07 -14.23
CA LYS A 17 -3.78 -12.14 -14.34
C LYS A 17 -3.31 -10.69 -14.41
N THR A 18 -2.38 -10.31 -13.55
CA THR A 18 -1.91 -8.92 -13.49
C THR A 18 -0.94 -8.57 -14.60
N TYR A 19 -0.23 -9.55 -15.16
CA TYR A 19 0.53 -9.39 -16.39
C TYR A 19 -0.38 -8.97 -17.56
N GLU A 20 -1.49 -9.67 -17.77
CA GLU A 20 -2.47 -9.28 -18.79
C GLU A 20 -3.09 -7.91 -18.50
N THR A 21 -3.41 -7.64 -17.22
CA THR A 21 -3.92 -6.32 -16.82
C THR A 21 -2.95 -5.19 -17.15
N ALA A 22 -1.67 -5.36 -16.88
CA ALA A 22 -0.64 -4.36 -17.21
C ALA A 22 -0.52 -4.16 -18.72
N THR A 23 -0.57 -5.25 -19.49
CA THR A 23 -0.58 -5.20 -20.95
C THR A 23 -1.72 -4.35 -21.49
N ASP A 24 -2.92 -4.50 -20.93
CA ASP A 24 -4.09 -3.72 -21.35
C ASP A 24 -4.01 -2.26 -20.88
N LEU A 25 -3.55 -2.01 -19.66
CA LEU A 25 -3.30 -0.65 -19.16
C LEU A 25 -2.31 0.12 -20.04
N ARG A 26 -1.23 -0.53 -20.47
CA ARG A 26 -0.23 0.09 -21.36
C ARG A 26 -0.82 0.50 -22.71
N LYS A 27 -1.72 -0.30 -23.28
CA LYS A 27 -2.40 0.01 -24.54
C LYS A 27 -3.22 1.31 -24.48
N ILE A 28 -3.75 1.64 -23.30
CA ILE A 28 -4.53 2.88 -23.09
C ILE A 28 -3.71 4.01 -22.47
N GLY A 29 -2.39 3.84 -22.33
CA GLY A 29 -1.49 4.85 -21.78
C GLY A 29 -1.37 4.85 -20.26
N GLY A 30 -1.91 3.84 -19.56
CA GLY A 30 -1.78 3.69 -18.12
C GLY A 30 -0.37 3.26 -17.73
N MET A 31 0.29 4.03 -16.86
CA MET A 31 1.67 3.78 -16.42
C MET A 31 1.77 3.34 -14.96
N GLN A 32 0.71 3.54 -14.19
CA GLN A 32 0.64 3.18 -12.77
C GLN A 32 -0.73 2.59 -12.44
N ALA A 33 -0.73 1.55 -11.62
CA ALA A 33 -1.91 0.97 -11.01
C ALA A 33 -1.89 1.24 -9.51
N LEU A 34 -2.97 1.81 -8.95
CA LEU A 34 -3.12 2.04 -7.50
C LEU A 34 -3.49 0.74 -6.78
N SER A 35 -2.67 -0.26 -6.97
CA SER A 35 -2.87 -1.67 -6.56
C SER A 35 -1.52 -2.37 -6.43
N PRO A 36 -1.41 -3.41 -5.58
CA PRO A 36 -2.44 -4.10 -4.81
C PRO A 36 -2.79 -3.44 -3.48
N MET A 37 -4.02 -3.69 -2.97
CA MET A 37 -4.36 -3.48 -1.58
C MET A 37 -3.93 -4.69 -0.77
N VAL A 38 -2.97 -4.51 0.13
CA VAL A 38 -2.38 -5.58 0.94
C VAL A 38 -2.62 -5.39 2.43
N ASP A 39 -3.63 -4.61 2.76
CA ASP A 39 -4.08 -4.47 4.14
C ASP A 39 -4.47 -5.84 4.71
N VAL A 40 -3.88 -6.20 5.84
CA VAL A 40 -4.25 -7.39 6.61
C VAL A 40 -5.51 -7.06 7.40
N VAL A 41 -6.63 -7.66 7.04
CA VAL A 41 -7.93 -7.28 7.59
C VAL A 41 -8.14 -7.92 8.95
N ARG A 42 -8.19 -7.09 10.00
CA ARG A 42 -8.46 -7.49 11.38
C ARG A 42 -9.91 -7.26 11.80
N ASN A 43 -10.64 -6.46 11.04
CA ASN A 43 -12.04 -6.16 11.30
C ASN A 43 -12.93 -6.67 10.15
N PRO A 44 -13.76 -7.69 10.36
CA PRO A 44 -14.61 -8.24 9.30
C PRO A 44 -15.69 -7.26 8.80
N SER A 45 -15.93 -6.16 9.53
CA SER A 45 -16.82 -5.07 9.09
C SER A 45 -16.10 -4.04 8.21
N PHE A 46 -14.85 -4.27 7.86
CA PHE A 46 -14.11 -3.39 6.96
C PHE A 46 -14.77 -3.36 5.58
N ASN A 47 -15.21 -2.18 5.16
CA ASN A 47 -16.01 -1.99 3.95
C ASN A 47 -15.27 -2.22 2.63
N ARG A 48 -13.95 -2.50 2.69
CA ARG A 48 -13.08 -2.80 1.53
C ARG A 48 -12.49 -4.20 1.61
N LEU A 49 -13.12 -5.11 2.37
CA LEU A 49 -12.65 -6.49 2.55
C LEU A 49 -12.41 -7.21 1.20
N GLU A 50 -13.27 -7.00 0.22
CA GLU A 50 -13.16 -7.65 -1.09
C GLU A 50 -11.95 -7.18 -1.92
N GLU A 51 -11.38 -6.03 -1.60
CA GLU A 51 -10.15 -5.56 -2.23
C GLU A 51 -8.89 -6.19 -1.61
N SER A 52 -9.00 -6.81 -0.43
CA SER A 52 -7.88 -7.42 0.32
C SER A 52 -7.64 -8.88 -0.06
N TYR A 53 -6.55 -9.44 0.45
CA TYR A 53 -6.29 -10.88 0.42
C TYR A 53 -6.75 -11.61 1.70
N GLY A 54 -7.42 -10.90 2.63
CA GLY A 54 -7.98 -11.44 3.86
C GLY A 54 -7.20 -11.08 5.11
N GLU A 55 -7.26 -11.96 6.11
CA GLU A 55 -6.74 -11.72 7.47
C GLU A 55 -5.33 -12.28 7.71
N ASP A 56 -4.79 -13.05 6.78
CA ASP A 56 -3.48 -13.68 6.90
C ASP A 56 -2.40 -12.84 6.24
N GLY A 57 -1.39 -12.41 7.03
CA GLY A 57 -0.30 -11.59 6.55
C GLY A 57 0.60 -12.31 5.55
N TYR A 58 0.83 -13.61 5.73
CA TYR A 58 1.67 -14.39 4.82
C TYR A 58 1.00 -14.60 3.47
N LEU A 59 -0.29 -14.97 3.45
CA LEU A 59 -1.05 -15.09 2.20
C LEU A 59 -1.07 -13.75 1.46
N SER A 60 -1.34 -12.65 2.19
CA SER A 60 -1.32 -11.29 1.62
C SER A 60 0.05 -10.94 1.03
N ALA A 61 1.14 -11.35 1.69
CA ALA A 61 2.50 -11.14 1.20
C ALA A 61 2.77 -11.92 -0.09
N VAL A 62 2.48 -13.22 -0.11
CA VAL A 62 2.73 -14.09 -1.28
C VAL A 62 1.92 -13.64 -2.49
N MET A 63 0.63 -13.38 -2.30
CA MET A 63 -0.26 -12.93 -3.36
C MET A 63 0.08 -11.51 -3.83
N GLY A 64 0.44 -10.61 -2.90
CA GLY A 64 0.86 -9.25 -3.20
C GLY A 64 2.15 -9.19 -4.03
N VAL A 65 3.16 -10.00 -3.68
CA VAL A 65 4.41 -10.13 -4.45
C VAL A 65 4.13 -10.61 -5.87
N ALA A 66 3.31 -11.64 -6.04
CA ALA A 66 2.93 -12.17 -7.35
C ALA A 66 2.17 -11.12 -8.18
N PHE A 67 1.25 -10.40 -7.54
CA PHE A 67 0.49 -9.32 -8.17
C PHE A 67 1.42 -8.22 -8.71
N VAL A 68 2.36 -7.77 -7.91
CA VAL A 68 3.31 -6.71 -8.31
C VAL A 68 4.24 -7.19 -9.41
N LYS A 69 4.76 -8.42 -9.32
CA LYS A 69 5.60 -9.00 -10.39
C LYS A 69 4.86 -9.04 -11.73
N GLY A 70 3.61 -9.46 -11.73
CA GLY A 70 2.79 -9.45 -12.94
C GLY A 70 2.59 -8.04 -13.50
N LEU A 71 2.26 -7.04 -12.66
CA LEU A 71 2.10 -5.66 -13.12
C LEU A 71 3.39 -5.08 -13.73
N GLN A 72 4.52 -5.31 -13.08
CA GLN A 72 5.80 -4.69 -13.46
C GLN A 72 6.50 -5.37 -14.65
N HIS A 73 6.10 -6.58 -15.04
CA HIS A 73 6.71 -7.37 -16.14
C HIS A 73 8.23 -7.57 -15.99
N GLY A 74 8.80 -7.39 -14.78
CA GLY A 74 10.23 -7.39 -14.56
C GLY A 74 10.99 -6.16 -15.10
N ASP A 75 10.31 -5.27 -15.84
CA ASP A 75 10.85 -4.00 -16.36
C ASP A 75 9.73 -2.97 -16.50
N LEU A 76 9.81 -1.86 -15.77
CA LEU A 76 8.82 -0.78 -15.82
C LEU A 76 8.72 -0.06 -17.18
N LYS A 77 9.69 -0.26 -18.07
CA LYS A 77 9.56 0.20 -19.47
C LYS A 77 8.49 -0.57 -20.24
N GLN A 78 8.24 -1.80 -19.84
CA GLN A 78 7.26 -2.72 -20.45
C GLN A 78 6.00 -2.85 -19.60
N GLY A 79 6.18 -2.93 -18.29
CA GLY A 79 5.11 -3.10 -17.31
C GLY A 79 4.48 -1.79 -16.85
N VAL A 80 3.71 -1.89 -15.78
CA VAL A 80 3.01 -0.80 -15.10
C VAL A 80 3.51 -0.73 -13.67
N SER A 81 3.79 0.47 -13.16
CA SER A 81 4.18 0.64 -11.75
C SER A 81 3.04 0.23 -10.83
N ALA A 82 3.32 -0.66 -9.90
CA ALA A 82 2.40 -1.02 -8.82
C ALA A 82 2.50 -0.01 -7.67
N CYS A 83 1.39 0.19 -6.96
CA CYS A 83 1.31 1.00 -5.75
C CYS A 83 0.71 0.15 -4.63
N SER A 84 1.53 -0.38 -3.73
CA SER A 84 1.03 -1.14 -2.60
C SER A 84 0.38 -0.23 -1.55
N LYS A 85 -0.78 -0.64 -1.05
CA LYS A 85 -1.59 0.18 -0.15
C LYS A 85 -2.36 -0.65 0.88
N HIS A 86 -2.69 -0.06 2.00
CA HIS A 86 -2.41 1.29 2.48
C HIS A 86 -1.41 1.22 3.62
N PHE A 87 -0.34 1.95 3.53
CA PHE A 87 0.72 1.90 4.53
C PHE A 87 0.36 2.78 5.73
N LEU A 88 0.17 2.27 6.95
CA LEU A 88 0.28 0.87 7.34
C LEU A 88 -0.86 0.53 8.32
N GLY A 89 -1.66 -0.51 8.01
CA GLY A 89 -2.63 -1.05 8.96
C GLY A 89 -4.08 -0.59 8.79
N TYR A 90 -4.52 -0.19 7.60
CA TYR A 90 -5.87 0.34 7.35
C TYR A 90 -6.98 -0.70 7.60
N GLY A 91 -6.74 -1.97 7.40
CA GLY A 91 -7.71 -3.07 7.61
C GLY A 91 -8.09 -3.36 9.08
N GLY A 92 -7.89 -2.42 9.99
CA GLY A 92 -8.14 -2.56 11.43
C GLY A 92 -6.88 -2.64 12.29
N GLY A 93 -5.70 -2.56 11.68
CA GLY A 93 -4.40 -2.59 12.36
C GLY A 93 -3.95 -1.27 12.99
N GLY A 94 -4.74 -0.20 12.90
CA GLY A 94 -4.39 1.10 13.48
C GLY A 94 -4.24 1.12 15.00
N ASN A 95 -4.79 0.11 15.69
CA ASN A 95 -4.64 -0.11 17.13
C ASN A 95 -3.74 -1.30 17.47
N ALA A 96 -3.06 -1.88 16.48
CA ALA A 96 -2.14 -2.98 16.69
C ALA A 96 -0.99 -2.57 17.62
N ASP A 97 -0.54 -3.49 18.45
CA ASP A 97 0.72 -3.27 19.17
C ASP A 97 1.92 -3.35 18.19
N LYS A 98 3.09 -2.93 18.66
CA LYS A 98 4.30 -2.89 17.81
C LYS A 98 4.71 -4.28 17.30
N LYS A 99 4.43 -5.33 18.05
CA LYS A 99 4.77 -6.69 17.66
C LYS A 99 3.86 -7.14 16.52
N GLU A 100 2.56 -7.02 16.68
CA GLU A 100 1.58 -7.33 15.64
C GLU A 100 1.81 -6.49 14.37
N LEU A 101 2.11 -5.19 14.56
CA LEU A 101 2.43 -4.31 13.44
C LEU A 101 3.60 -4.85 12.61
N MET A 102 4.69 -5.26 13.27
CA MET A 102 5.92 -5.68 12.59
C MET A 102 5.86 -7.11 12.06
N GLU A 103 5.22 -8.04 12.78
CA GLU A 103 5.24 -9.45 12.43
C GLU A 103 4.12 -9.87 11.45
N GLU A 104 3.00 -9.13 11.44
CA GLU A 104 1.81 -9.49 10.66
C GLU A 104 1.42 -8.42 9.63
N ILE A 105 1.23 -7.18 10.10
CA ILE A 105 0.65 -6.12 9.29
C ILE A 105 1.66 -5.56 8.29
N LEU A 106 2.92 -5.45 8.69
CA LEU A 106 4.01 -4.97 7.83
C LEU A 106 4.44 -6.01 6.80
N LEU A 107 4.30 -7.29 7.10
CA LEU A 107 4.83 -8.40 6.31
C LEU A 107 4.50 -8.32 4.81
N PRO A 108 3.25 -8.02 4.38
CA PRO A 108 2.94 -7.88 2.96
C PRO A 108 3.71 -6.75 2.27
N HIS A 109 3.82 -5.59 2.90
CA HIS A 109 4.56 -4.46 2.34
C HIS A 109 6.07 -4.74 2.29
N GLU A 110 6.63 -5.32 3.36
CA GLU A 110 8.03 -5.72 3.40
C GLU A 110 8.35 -6.72 2.28
N ALA A 111 7.53 -7.75 2.11
CA ALA A 111 7.71 -8.75 1.05
C ALA A 111 7.66 -8.11 -0.35
N ILE A 112 6.69 -7.24 -0.61
CA ILE A 112 6.55 -6.54 -1.90
C ILE A 112 7.77 -5.67 -2.18
N ILE A 113 8.22 -4.89 -1.22
CA ILE A 113 9.39 -4.00 -1.39
C ILE A 113 10.66 -4.82 -1.64
N ARG A 114 10.92 -5.84 -0.81
CA ARG A 114 12.17 -6.60 -0.88
C ARG A 114 12.23 -7.62 -2.02
N VAL A 115 11.10 -8.19 -2.43
CA VAL A 115 11.06 -9.34 -3.38
C VAL A 115 10.61 -8.93 -4.77
N SER A 116 9.74 -7.92 -4.90
CA SER A 116 9.22 -7.48 -6.20
C SER A 116 9.64 -6.07 -6.60
N ASP A 117 10.47 -5.40 -5.79
CA ASP A 117 11.02 -4.08 -6.08
C ASP A 117 9.94 -3.05 -6.46
N SER A 118 8.83 -3.03 -5.71
CA SER A 118 7.77 -2.04 -5.91
C SER A 118 8.31 -0.64 -5.68
N LYS A 119 7.94 0.31 -6.54
CA LYS A 119 8.46 1.69 -6.51
C LYS A 119 7.46 2.71 -5.99
N VAL A 120 6.25 2.31 -5.65
CA VAL A 120 5.26 3.22 -5.08
C VAL A 120 4.53 2.56 -3.92
N VAL A 121 4.38 3.32 -2.85
CA VAL A 121 3.61 2.97 -1.65
C VAL A 121 2.63 4.10 -1.35
N MET A 122 1.42 3.77 -0.95
CA MET A 122 0.39 4.75 -0.60
C MET A 122 0.07 4.68 0.89
N THR A 123 -0.02 5.85 1.56
CA THR A 123 -0.46 5.96 2.95
C THR A 123 -1.96 5.72 3.09
N GLY A 124 -2.42 5.39 4.30
CA GLY A 124 -3.85 5.18 4.57
C GLY A 124 -4.53 6.34 5.28
N TYR A 125 -5.87 6.32 5.28
CA TYR A 125 -6.72 7.35 5.92
C TYR A 125 -6.76 7.29 7.44
N HIS A 126 -6.48 6.13 8.02
CA HIS A 126 -6.62 5.87 9.45
C HIS A 126 -5.51 6.52 10.27
N THR A 127 -5.62 6.38 11.59
CA THR A 127 -4.58 6.77 12.54
C THR A 127 -3.81 5.55 13.03
N PHE A 128 -2.53 5.73 13.29
CA PHE A 128 -1.72 4.82 14.07
C PHE A 128 -1.06 5.61 15.20
N ASP A 129 -1.19 5.11 16.43
CA ASP A 129 -0.71 5.78 17.65
C ASP A 129 -1.21 7.24 17.72
N SER A 130 -2.51 7.44 17.46
CA SER A 130 -3.20 8.73 17.46
C SER A 130 -2.75 9.75 16.39
N VAL A 131 -1.88 9.35 15.45
CA VAL A 131 -1.41 10.22 14.36
C VAL A 131 -1.93 9.68 13.02
N LYS A 132 -2.48 10.54 12.16
CA LYS A 132 -2.87 10.16 10.78
C LYS A 132 -1.69 9.57 10.04
N CYS A 133 -1.88 8.44 9.34
CA CYS A 133 -0.79 7.75 8.64
C CYS A 133 -0.06 8.65 7.65
N VAL A 134 -0.77 9.53 6.95
CA VAL A 134 -0.21 10.51 6.02
C VAL A 134 0.67 11.57 6.70
N ALA A 135 0.60 11.73 8.01
CA ALA A 135 1.43 12.63 8.82
C ALA A 135 2.27 11.89 9.88
N ASN A 136 2.34 10.57 9.80
CA ASN A 136 3.01 9.76 10.80
C ASN A 136 4.46 9.46 10.42
N ARG A 137 5.37 10.27 10.96
CA ARG A 137 6.79 10.16 10.68
C ARG A 137 7.40 8.81 11.11
N TYR A 138 6.88 8.20 12.19
CA TYR A 138 7.37 6.87 12.61
C TYR A 138 7.11 5.80 11.55
N LEU A 139 5.93 5.81 10.94
CA LEU A 139 5.61 4.88 9.87
C LEU A 139 6.42 5.18 8.60
N GLN A 140 6.49 6.44 8.20
CA GLN A 140 7.06 6.84 6.91
C GLN A 140 8.60 6.85 6.94
N GLU A 141 9.21 7.57 7.86
CA GLU A 141 10.67 7.63 7.98
C GLU A 141 11.20 6.39 8.71
N GLY A 142 10.70 6.09 9.91
CA GLY A 142 11.24 5.03 10.74
C GLY A 142 11.06 3.63 10.14
N ILE A 143 9.84 3.29 9.70
CA ILE A 143 9.59 1.95 9.15
C ILE A 143 9.89 1.91 7.66
N LEU A 144 9.28 2.77 6.85
CA LEU A 144 9.39 2.66 5.39
C LEU A 144 10.80 3.00 4.90
N ARG A 145 11.36 4.16 5.31
CA ARG A 145 12.67 4.59 4.83
C ARG A 145 13.82 3.91 5.57
N ASP A 146 13.83 3.96 6.91
CA ASP A 146 14.98 3.50 7.69
C ASP A 146 15.05 1.98 7.83
N TYR A 147 13.93 1.32 8.14
CA TYR A 147 13.93 -0.13 8.32
C TYR A 147 13.84 -0.89 7.00
N LEU A 148 12.85 -0.57 6.13
CA LEU A 148 12.67 -1.26 4.85
C LEU A 148 13.64 -0.79 3.78
N LYS A 149 14.30 0.36 3.94
CA LYS A 149 15.19 0.99 2.93
C LYS A 149 14.48 1.27 1.60
N PHE A 150 13.20 1.60 1.68
CA PHE A 150 12.41 1.93 0.50
C PHE A 150 12.89 3.24 -0.14
N ASP A 151 13.26 3.18 -1.41
CA ASP A 151 13.81 4.28 -2.21
C ASP A 151 12.82 4.85 -3.25
N GLY A 152 11.60 4.29 -3.31
CA GLY A 152 10.55 4.72 -4.24
C GLY A 152 9.72 5.89 -3.74
N LEU A 153 8.60 6.14 -4.41
CA LEU A 153 7.67 7.22 -4.08
C LEU A 153 6.68 6.81 -2.99
N LEU A 154 6.51 7.67 -2.01
CA LEU A 154 5.42 7.59 -1.04
C LEU A 154 4.35 8.62 -1.40
N VAL A 155 3.15 8.13 -1.69
CA VAL A 155 2.04 8.98 -2.11
C VAL A 155 0.94 9.02 -1.05
N SER A 156 0.20 10.11 -0.97
CA SER A 156 -1.01 10.18 -0.16
C SER A 156 -2.13 9.33 -0.77
N ASP A 157 -3.10 8.89 0.02
CA ASP A 157 -4.41 8.52 -0.53
C ASP A 157 -5.18 9.80 -0.89
N TYR A 158 -6.20 9.68 -1.73
CA TYR A 158 -6.98 10.83 -2.20
C TYR A 158 -7.54 11.63 -1.03
N SER A 159 -7.31 12.95 -1.03
CA SER A 159 -7.77 13.88 0.03
C SER A 159 -7.38 13.48 1.46
N SER A 160 -6.38 12.61 1.65
CA SER A 160 -6.00 12.19 3.01
C SER A 160 -5.24 13.27 3.76
N ILE A 161 -4.55 14.17 3.05
CA ILE A 161 -3.84 15.32 3.64
C ILE A 161 -4.84 16.31 4.25
N GLU A 162 -5.97 16.54 3.59
CA GLU A 162 -7.05 17.40 4.09
C GLU A 162 -7.66 16.88 5.40
N GLN A 163 -7.55 15.59 5.65
CA GLN A 163 -8.08 14.93 6.85
C GLN A 163 -7.11 14.87 8.03
N ILE A 164 -5.95 15.52 7.96
CA ILE A 164 -4.93 15.45 9.03
C ILE A 164 -5.48 16.07 10.33
N ASP A 165 -6.01 17.28 10.27
CA ASP A 165 -6.56 18.00 11.44
C ASP A 165 -7.41 19.18 10.93
N ASP A 166 -8.69 19.21 11.30
CA ASP A 166 -9.65 20.24 10.86
C ASP A 166 -9.31 21.66 11.38
N ASN A 167 -8.52 21.76 12.44
CA ASN A 167 -8.08 23.05 12.98
C ASN A 167 -6.89 23.68 12.24
N LEU A 168 -6.30 22.96 11.28
CA LEU A 168 -5.17 23.44 10.48
C LEU A 168 -5.64 23.94 9.11
N ASP A 169 -4.98 24.96 8.60
CA ASP A 169 -5.13 25.37 7.20
C ASP A 169 -4.44 24.35 6.23
N SER A 170 -4.70 24.47 4.96
CA SER A 170 -4.16 23.58 3.92
C SER A 170 -2.62 23.60 3.88
N THR A 171 -2.01 24.77 4.09
CA THR A 171 -0.55 24.93 4.11
C THR A 171 0.08 24.13 5.26
N MET A 172 -0.51 24.22 6.44
CA MET A 172 -0.04 23.50 7.62
C MET A 172 -0.23 21.99 7.48
N ARG A 173 -1.34 21.52 6.88
CA ARG A 173 -1.59 20.11 6.60
C ARG A 173 -0.56 19.57 5.60
N ALA A 174 -0.33 20.28 4.49
CA ALA A 174 0.68 19.92 3.51
C ALA A 174 2.09 19.87 4.13
N ALA A 175 2.44 20.85 4.94
CA ALA A 175 3.72 20.87 5.66
C ALA A 175 3.88 19.66 6.60
N LYS A 176 2.82 19.26 7.32
CA LYS A 176 2.86 18.06 8.18
C LYS A 176 3.09 16.79 7.36
N ALA A 177 2.41 16.63 6.22
CA ALA A 177 2.57 15.46 5.36
C ALA A 177 3.98 15.35 4.77
N ILE A 178 4.50 16.46 4.21
CA ILE A 178 5.86 16.52 3.65
C ILE A 178 6.92 16.26 4.73
N ASN A 179 6.79 16.88 5.90
CA ASN A 179 7.73 16.67 7.01
C ASN A 179 7.65 15.25 7.62
N ALA A 180 6.57 14.53 7.38
CA ALA A 180 6.45 13.14 7.77
C ALA A 180 7.08 12.17 6.76
N GLY A 181 7.32 12.60 5.51
CA GLY A 181 7.98 11.81 4.48
C GLY A 181 7.15 11.57 3.21
N ASN A 182 5.95 12.16 3.04
CA ASN A 182 5.20 12.05 1.79
C ASN A 182 5.91 12.79 0.66
N ASP A 183 6.01 12.15 -0.51
CA ASP A 183 6.62 12.74 -1.71
C ASP A 183 5.58 13.38 -2.64
N VAL A 184 4.38 12.79 -2.71
CA VAL A 184 3.34 13.20 -3.66
C VAL A 184 1.99 13.26 -2.98
N ASP A 185 1.27 14.34 -3.20
CA ASP A 185 -0.13 14.48 -2.83
C ASP A 185 -1.04 14.04 -4.00
N PHE A 186 -2.07 13.25 -3.68
CA PHE A 186 -3.16 12.94 -4.58
C PHE A 186 -4.40 13.74 -4.14
N PRO A 187 -4.58 14.97 -4.66
CA PRO A 187 -5.78 15.76 -4.42
C PRO A 187 -7.00 15.13 -5.10
N GLU A 188 -8.20 15.58 -4.76
CA GLU A 188 -9.42 15.25 -5.50
C GLU A 188 -9.43 15.76 -6.94
#